data_5d969da85219171943ae6d7e85388bee
#
_entry.id   5d969da85219171943ae6d7e85388bee
#
_cell.length_a   1.000
_cell.length_b   1.000
_cell.length_c   1.000
_cell.angle_alpha   90.00
_cell.angle_beta   90.00
_cell.angle_gamma   90.00
#
_symmetry.space_group_name_H-M   'P 1'
#
loop_
_entity.id
_entity.type
_entity.pdbx_description
1 polymer ?
#
loop_
_entity_poly.entity_id
_entity_poly.type
_entity_poly.pdbx_seq_one_letter_code
_entity_poly.pdbx_strand_id
1 'polypeptide(L)'
;MDLPIEIPVMTLPNATLFPQAMLPVFVYEERYRQMLTDVLAGPRMFSVAMRKSGGGKDTPSVVAGVGLVRAAVRNKDGTANLILQGLARVELEPRAKRLKPYRVHRVRALQPVLPTGLVVQALMVQLGELVQFRLEKGLKLAGPLIQNLPPGKSGQHVKELALESMKEFARHLGRIKDPGLFADMAACALLPQSQHRQTILESVEVEDRLRKLTELLAKDAYPSVTDEDCPF
;
A
#
# COMPACT_ATOMS: atom_id res chain seq x y z
N MET A 1 21.08 0.52 1.25
CA MET A 1 20.83 0.37 -0.21
C MET A 1 20.62 1.76 -0.74
N ASP A 2 21.43 2.16 -1.71
CA ASP A 2 21.34 3.50 -2.28
C ASP A 2 20.24 3.53 -3.36
N LEU A 3 19.32 4.47 -3.25
CA LEU A 3 18.30 4.69 -4.27
C LEU A 3 18.90 5.50 -5.43
N PRO A 4 18.51 5.23 -6.68
CA PRO A 4 18.88 6.08 -7.81
C PRO A 4 18.35 7.50 -7.62
N ILE A 5 19.14 8.51 -8.01
CA ILE A 5 18.72 9.93 -7.97
C ILE A 5 17.50 10.16 -8.86
N GLU A 6 17.40 9.45 -9.97
CA GLU A 6 16.30 9.51 -10.92
C GLU A 6 15.68 8.13 -11.06
N ILE A 7 14.35 8.07 -11.03
CA ILE A 7 13.64 6.81 -11.06
C ILE A 7 12.43 6.89 -12.01
N PRO A 8 12.17 5.84 -12.81
CA PRO A 8 10.93 5.68 -13.54
C PRO A 8 9.72 5.65 -12.60
N VAL A 9 8.61 6.27 -13.01
CA VAL A 9 7.39 6.36 -12.19
C VAL A 9 6.21 5.76 -12.94
N MET A 10 5.59 4.76 -12.33
CA MET A 10 4.30 4.22 -12.73
C MET A 10 3.20 4.89 -11.91
N THR A 11 2.29 5.59 -12.59
CA THR A 11 1.15 6.25 -11.95
C THR A 11 -0.08 5.37 -12.05
N LEU A 12 -0.60 4.92 -10.92
CA LEU A 12 -1.75 4.03 -10.83
C LEU A 12 -2.93 4.69 -10.09
N PRO A 13 -4.19 4.41 -10.48
CA PRO A 13 -5.35 5.09 -9.88
C PRO A 13 -5.54 4.74 -8.40
N ASN A 14 -5.31 3.48 -8.02
CA ASN A 14 -5.71 2.94 -6.72
C ASN A 14 -4.61 2.12 -6.03
N ALA A 15 -3.36 2.30 -6.40
CA ALA A 15 -2.25 1.53 -5.85
C ALA A 15 -1.28 2.41 -5.07
N THR A 16 -0.88 1.93 -3.91
CA THR A 16 0.19 2.46 -3.07
C THR A 16 1.20 1.35 -2.80
N LEU A 17 2.47 1.69 -2.71
CA LEU A 17 3.53 0.75 -2.40
C LEU A 17 4.22 1.16 -1.10
N PHE A 18 3.95 0.40 -0.04
CA PHE A 18 4.60 0.60 1.25
C PHE A 18 5.97 -0.09 1.31
N PRO A 19 6.93 0.40 2.11
CA PRO A 19 8.15 -0.32 2.41
C PRO A 19 7.85 -1.75 2.90
N GLN A 20 8.65 -2.72 2.46
CA GLN A 20 8.53 -4.16 2.72
C GLN A 20 7.27 -4.84 2.16
N ALA A 21 6.26 -4.11 1.71
CA ALA A 21 5.07 -4.70 1.10
C ALA A 21 5.36 -5.29 -0.28
N MET A 22 4.64 -6.35 -0.63
CA MET A 22 4.67 -6.95 -1.96
C MET A 22 3.47 -6.47 -2.77
N LEU A 23 3.72 -5.96 -3.96
CA LEU A 23 2.68 -5.48 -4.87
C LEU A 23 2.73 -6.27 -6.19
N PRO A 24 1.73 -7.12 -6.46
CA PRO A 24 1.56 -7.70 -7.77
C PRO A 24 1.08 -6.61 -8.76
N VAL A 25 1.73 -6.52 -9.91
CA VAL A 25 1.40 -5.53 -10.94
C VAL A 25 1.26 -6.22 -12.29
N PHE A 26 0.16 -5.93 -12.99
CA PHE A 26 -0.04 -6.32 -14.37
C PHE A 26 0.28 -5.14 -15.30
N VAL A 27 1.25 -5.31 -16.17
CA VAL A 27 1.76 -4.29 -17.10
C VAL A 27 1.22 -4.55 -18.50
N TYR A 28 0.29 -3.72 -18.95
CA TYR A 28 -0.34 -3.82 -20.27
C TYR A 28 -0.13 -2.58 -21.15
N GLU A 29 -0.03 -1.39 -20.54
CA GLU A 29 0.20 -0.13 -21.28
C GLU A 29 1.58 -0.14 -21.94
N GLU A 30 1.68 0.27 -23.20
CA GLU A 30 2.91 0.25 -23.98
C GLU A 30 4.05 1.04 -23.30
N ARG A 31 3.74 2.22 -22.78
CA ARG A 31 4.71 3.05 -22.06
C ARG A 31 5.30 2.32 -20.84
N TYR A 32 4.50 1.53 -20.13
CA TYR A 32 4.97 0.77 -18.97
C TYR A 32 5.65 -0.55 -19.36
N ARG A 33 5.31 -1.13 -20.51
CA ARG A 33 6.07 -2.25 -21.09
C ARG A 33 7.48 -1.82 -21.46
N GLN A 34 7.62 -0.63 -22.09
CA GLN A 34 8.93 -0.05 -22.40
C GLN A 34 9.69 0.27 -21.11
N MET A 35 9.03 0.89 -20.11
CA MET A 35 9.60 1.16 -18.79
C MET A 35 10.14 -0.12 -18.14
N LEU A 36 9.37 -1.20 -18.16
CA LEU A 36 9.78 -2.48 -17.58
C LEU A 36 11.02 -3.05 -18.29
N THR A 37 11.10 -2.92 -19.60
CA THR A 37 12.29 -3.34 -20.36
C THR A 37 13.53 -2.59 -19.90
N ASP A 38 13.44 -1.26 -19.81
CA ASP A 38 14.56 -0.41 -19.39
C ASP A 38 14.96 -0.68 -17.93
N VAL A 39 13.98 -0.86 -17.05
CA VAL A 39 14.19 -1.15 -15.63
C VAL A 39 14.87 -2.50 -15.41
N LEU A 40 14.48 -3.53 -16.17
CA LEU A 40 15.07 -4.87 -16.07
C LEU A 40 16.51 -4.92 -16.59
N ALA A 41 16.86 -4.03 -17.52
CA ALA A 41 18.23 -3.86 -18.00
C ALA A 41 19.13 -3.05 -17.05
N GLY A 42 18.55 -2.43 -16.02
CA GLY A 42 19.23 -1.57 -15.05
C GLY A 42 19.06 -2.04 -13.60
N PRO A 43 18.84 -1.11 -12.66
CA PRO A 43 18.80 -1.40 -11.22
C PRO A 43 17.57 -2.18 -10.76
N ARG A 44 16.65 -2.52 -11.67
CA ARG A 44 15.39 -3.23 -11.41
C ARG A 44 14.45 -2.50 -10.43
N MET A 45 14.55 -1.18 -10.37
CA MET A 45 13.78 -0.35 -9.46
C MET A 45 12.92 0.66 -10.22
N PHE A 46 11.69 0.85 -9.78
CA PHE A 46 10.83 1.96 -10.20
C PHE A 46 9.89 2.38 -9.05
N SER A 47 9.32 3.57 -9.18
CA SER A 47 8.37 4.09 -8.18
C SER A 47 6.94 3.83 -8.62
N VAL A 48 6.10 3.46 -7.67
CA VAL A 48 4.64 3.42 -7.82
C VAL A 48 4.07 4.62 -7.08
N ALA A 49 3.41 5.49 -7.83
CA ALA A 49 2.72 6.66 -7.31
C ALA A 49 1.22 6.53 -7.52
N MET A 50 0.43 6.81 -6.51
CA MET A 50 -1.01 6.94 -6.68
C MET A 50 -1.31 8.18 -7.53
N ARG A 51 -2.37 8.11 -8.36
CA ARG A 51 -2.84 9.26 -9.12
C ARG A 51 -3.37 10.33 -8.17
N LYS A 52 -2.91 11.57 -8.36
CA LYS A 52 -3.38 12.71 -7.56
C LYS A 52 -4.84 13.02 -7.87
N SER A 53 -5.67 13.10 -6.84
CA SER A 53 -7.07 13.54 -6.96
C SER A 53 -7.13 14.98 -7.48
N GLY A 54 -8.03 15.24 -8.43
CA GLY A 54 -8.15 16.57 -9.08
C GLY A 54 -7.01 16.93 -10.04
N GLY A 55 -6.02 16.05 -10.22
CA GLY A 55 -4.95 16.21 -11.21
C GLY A 55 -5.31 15.66 -12.59
N GLY A 56 -4.46 15.92 -13.59
CA GLY A 56 -4.58 15.29 -14.91
C GLY A 56 -4.41 13.77 -14.83
N LYS A 57 -4.81 13.06 -15.90
CA LYS A 57 -4.89 11.59 -15.97
C LYS A 57 -3.64 10.84 -15.46
N ASP A 58 -2.47 11.44 -15.56
CA ASP A 58 -1.19 10.84 -15.19
C ASP A 58 -0.42 11.64 -14.12
N THR A 59 -1.08 12.53 -13.39
CA THR A 59 -0.41 13.31 -12.35
C THR A 59 -0.17 12.43 -11.13
N PRO A 60 1.09 12.12 -10.75
CA PRO A 60 1.38 11.35 -9.57
C PRO A 60 1.17 12.16 -8.29
N SER A 61 0.83 11.50 -7.19
CA SER A 61 0.99 12.04 -5.84
C SER A 61 2.47 12.34 -5.57
N VAL A 62 2.72 13.33 -4.73
CA VAL A 62 4.09 13.78 -4.42
C VAL A 62 4.88 12.71 -3.68
N VAL A 63 4.23 12.01 -2.74
CA VAL A 63 4.84 10.90 -2.03
C VAL A 63 4.47 9.59 -2.70
N ALA A 64 5.48 8.77 -2.95
CA ALA A 64 5.36 7.50 -3.64
C ALA A 64 6.24 6.41 -2.99
N GLY A 65 5.97 5.16 -3.31
CA GLY A 65 6.84 4.04 -2.92
C GLY A 65 7.80 3.65 -4.03
N VAL A 66 9.06 3.45 -3.70
CA VAL A 66 10.04 2.82 -4.60
C VAL A 66 10.04 1.33 -4.35
N GLY A 67 10.02 0.55 -5.44
CA GLY A 67 10.06 -0.90 -5.37
C GLY A 67 11.13 -1.53 -6.25
N LEU A 68 11.58 -2.71 -5.82
CA LEU A 68 12.46 -3.60 -6.54
C LEU A 68 11.64 -4.70 -7.23
N VAL A 69 11.86 -4.91 -8.53
CA VAL A 69 11.24 -6.01 -9.27
C VAL A 69 11.86 -7.34 -8.83
N ARG A 70 11.13 -8.13 -8.05
CA ARG A 70 11.54 -9.46 -7.57
C ARG A 70 11.35 -10.54 -8.63
N ALA A 71 10.21 -10.49 -9.31
CA ALA A 71 9.88 -11.40 -10.40
C ALA A 71 9.16 -10.64 -11.50
N ALA A 72 9.40 -11.03 -12.74
CA ALA A 72 8.68 -10.53 -13.90
C ALA A 72 8.52 -11.67 -14.91
N VAL A 73 7.28 -11.91 -15.33
CA VAL A 73 6.93 -12.89 -16.35
C VAL A 73 6.26 -12.18 -17.51
N ARG A 74 6.87 -12.27 -18.70
CA ARG A 74 6.29 -11.71 -19.94
C ARG A 74 5.34 -12.71 -20.58
N ASN A 75 4.20 -12.23 -21.00
CA ASN A 75 3.23 -12.99 -21.75
C ASN A 75 3.51 -12.88 -23.25
N LYS A 76 2.94 -13.79 -24.05
CA LYS A 76 3.11 -13.83 -25.53
C LYS A 76 2.59 -12.58 -26.23
N ASP A 77 1.60 -11.89 -25.65
CA ASP A 77 1.00 -10.64 -26.14
C ASP A 77 1.81 -9.37 -25.80
N GLY A 78 2.97 -9.54 -25.16
CA GLY A 78 3.85 -8.45 -24.73
C GLY A 78 3.46 -7.80 -23.40
N THR A 79 2.36 -8.21 -22.77
CA THR A 79 2.05 -7.82 -21.39
C THR A 79 2.98 -8.53 -20.40
N ALA A 80 2.98 -8.10 -19.14
CA ALA A 80 3.79 -8.74 -18.10
C ALA A 80 3.11 -8.76 -16.76
N ASN A 81 3.33 -9.84 -16.01
CA ASN A 81 3.02 -9.93 -14.58
C ASN A 81 4.32 -9.77 -13.80
N LEU A 82 4.32 -8.93 -12.78
CA LEU A 82 5.48 -8.75 -11.93
C LEU A 82 5.10 -8.69 -10.45
N ILE A 83 6.07 -9.00 -9.61
CA ILE A 83 6.01 -8.80 -8.17
C ILE A 83 7.03 -7.73 -7.81
N LEU A 84 6.54 -6.63 -7.24
CA LEU A 84 7.32 -5.50 -6.79
C LEU A 84 7.40 -5.51 -5.27
N GLN A 85 8.61 -5.48 -4.71
CA GLN A 85 8.82 -5.32 -3.28
C GLN A 85 9.11 -3.86 -2.96
N GLY A 86 8.34 -3.25 -2.07
CA GLY A 86 8.60 -1.91 -1.59
C GLY A 86 9.91 -1.81 -0.82
N LEU A 87 10.69 -0.78 -1.10
CA LEU A 87 11.97 -0.52 -0.46
C LEU A 87 11.90 0.70 0.45
N ALA A 88 11.36 1.79 -0.04
CA ALA A 88 11.37 3.08 0.64
C ALA A 88 10.22 3.98 0.20
N ARG A 89 9.92 4.96 1.02
CA ARG A 89 9.14 6.15 0.65
C ARG A 89 10.04 7.17 0.00
N VAL A 90 9.53 7.83 -1.02
CA VAL A 90 10.22 8.95 -1.67
C VAL A 90 9.28 10.11 -1.92
N GLU A 91 9.82 11.28 -1.93
CA GLU A 91 9.19 12.46 -2.49
C GLU A 91 9.64 12.62 -3.95
N LEU A 92 8.67 12.77 -4.85
CA LEU A 92 8.90 13.04 -6.26
C LEU A 92 9.09 14.53 -6.48
N GLU A 93 10.19 14.95 -7.10
CA GLU A 93 10.36 16.35 -7.50
C GLU A 93 9.31 16.74 -8.54
N PRO A 94 8.84 18.02 -8.56
CA PRO A 94 7.73 18.46 -9.41
C PRO A 94 7.96 18.28 -10.90
N ARG A 95 9.21 18.31 -11.35
CA ARG A 95 9.57 18.24 -12.76
C ARG A 95 9.97 16.83 -13.17
N ALA A 96 9.12 16.19 -14.01
CA ALA A 96 9.46 14.94 -14.66
C ALA A 96 10.27 15.20 -15.93
N LYS A 97 11.28 14.36 -16.19
CA LYS A 97 11.90 14.28 -17.51
C LYS A 97 10.95 13.61 -18.51
N ARG A 98 10.82 14.18 -19.71
CA ARG A 98 9.94 13.68 -20.79
C ARG A 98 10.71 13.09 -21.98
N LEU A 99 11.90 12.56 -21.74
CA LEU A 99 12.72 11.95 -22.79
C LEU A 99 12.30 10.49 -23.13
N LYS A 100 11.39 9.93 -22.35
CA LYS A 100 10.88 8.56 -22.47
C LYS A 100 9.34 8.60 -22.56
N PRO A 101 8.69 7.56 -23.08
CA PRO A 101 7.22 7.47 -23.14
C PRO A 101 6.58 7.37 -21.75
N TYR A 102 7.37 7.13 -20.71
CA TYR A 102 6.99 7.13 -19.29
C TYR A 102 7.68 8.26 -18.53
N ARG A 103 7.20 8.57 -17.34
CA ARG A 103 7.77 9.62 -16.50
C ARG A 103 9.02 9.14 -15.78
N VAL A 104 10.02 10.02 -15.67
CA VAL A 104 11.19 9.84 -14.80
C VAL A 104 11.29 11.06 -13.91
N HIS A 105 11.33 10.84 -12.59
CA HIS A 105 11.45 11.91 -11.60
C HIS A 105 12.77 11.78 -10.85
N ARG A 106 13.33 12.91 -10.46
CA ARG A 106 14.28 12.94 -9.36
C ARG A 106 13.52 12.65 -8.08
N VAL A 107 14.17 11.92 -7.17
CA VAL A 107 13.54 11.48 -5.93
C VAL A 107 14.41 11.82 -4.73
N ARG A 108 13.74 12.12 -3.62
CA ARG A 108 14.35 12.29 -2.31
C ARG A 108 13.78 11.23 -1.37
N ALA A 109 14.67 10.41 -0.80
CA ALA A 109 14.23 9.41 0.19
C ALA A 109 13.64 10.10 1.43
N LEU A 110 12.49 9.62 1.87
CA LEU A 110 11.84 10.06 3.10
C LEU A 110 12.18 9.03 4.19
N GLN A 111 13.13 9.40 5.04
CA GLN A 111 13.49 8.56 6.18
C GLN A 111 12.54 8.86 7.34
N PRO A 112 11.92 7.83 7.95
CA PRO A 112 11.09 8.03 9.12
C PRO A 112 11.97 8.51 10.29
N VAL A 113 11.51 9.53 11.00
CA VAL A 113 12.06 9.86 12.30
C VAL A 113 11.64 8.74 13.24
N LEU A 114 12.63 8.08 13.85
CA LEU A 114 12.39 6.98 14.79
C LEU A 114 11.77 7.58 16.06
N PRO A 115 10.54 7.21 16.38
CA PRO A 115 9.90 7.71 17.58
C PRO A 115 10.46 6.97 18.79
N THR A 116 10.80 7.72 19.81
CA THR A 116 11.16 7.19 21.13
C THR A 116 10.11 7.66 22.13
N GLY A 117 9.46 6.72 22.82
CA GLY A 117 8.59 7.08 23.93
C GLY A 117 7.42 6.13 24.20
N LEU A 118 6.83 6.28 25.37
CA LEU A 118 5.67 5.52 25.84
C LEU A 118 4.44 5.69 24.94
N VAL A 119 4.30 6.86 24.30
CA VAL A 119 3.17 7.16 23.40
C VAL A 119 3.12 6.20 22.22
N VAL A 120 4.25 5.93 21.58
CA VAL A 120 4.32 5.02 20.45
C VAL A 120 4.00 3.59 20.85
N GLN A 121 4.49 3.17 22.03
CA GLN A 121 4.18 1.84 22.56
C GLN A 121 2.68 1.71 22.85
N ALA A 122 2.07 2.72 23.46
CA ALA A 122 0.62 2.74 23.72
C ALA A 122 -0.19 2.68 22.42
N LEU A 123 0.20 3.45 21.39
CA LEU A 123 -0.44 3.43 20.08
C LEU A 123 -0.29 2.06 19.38
N MET A 124 0.85 1.41 19.51
CA MET A 124 1.03 0.05 18.97
C MET A 124 0.14 -0.98 19.65
N VAL A 125 0.00 -0.90 20.97
CA VAL A 125 -0.92 -1.78 21.72
C VAL A 125 -2.36 -1.53 21.28
N GLN A 126 -2.81 -0.27 21.32
CA GLN A 126 -4.17 0.11 20.91
C GLN A 126 -4.48 -0.33 19.48
N LEU A 127 -3.56 -0.12 18.56
CA LEU A 127 -3.72 -0.54 17.17
C LEU A 127 -3.76 -2.07 17.05
N GLY A 128 -2.94 -2.79 17.82
CA GLY A 128 -2.96 -4.25 17.89
C GLY A 128 -4.32 -4.79 18.35
N GLU A 129 -4.88 -4.23 19.41
CA GLU A 129 -6.22 -4.58 19.92
C GLU A 129 -7.32 -4.30 18.89
N LEU A 130 -7.24 -3.15 18.19
CA LEU A 130 -8.19 -2.79 17.15
C LEU A 130 -8.11 -3.74 15.95
N VAL A 131 -6.92 -4.15 15.55
CA VAL A 131 -6.70 -5.16 14.51
C VAL A 131 -7.33 -6.49 14.90
N GLN A 132 -7.06 -6.94 16.13
CA GLN A 132 -7.62 -8.18 16.69
C GLN A 132 -9.15 -8.15 16.70
N PHE A 133 -9.73 -7.08 17.24
CA PHE A 133 -11.18 -6.85 17.26
C PHE A 133 -11.80 -6.92 15.88
N ARG A 134 -11.17 -6.30 14.89
CA ARG A 134 -11.64 -6.35 13.51
C ARG A 134 -11.62 -7.75 12.92
N LEU A 135 -10.59 -8.54 13.22
CA LEU A 135 -10.49 -9.92 12.77
C LEU A 135 -11.58 -10.81 13.37
N GLU A 136 -11.89 -10.62 14.66
CA GLU A 136 -12.93 -11.36 15.36
C GLU A 136 -14.35 -11.04 14.85
N LYS A 137 -14.59 -9.78 14.47
CA LYS A 137 -15.87 -9.33 13.90
C LYS A 137 -16.08 -9.74 12.43
N GLY A 138 -15.17 -10.49 11.84
CA GLY A 138 -15.31 -10.99 10.46
C GLY A 138 -15.24 -9.88 9.43
N LEU A 139 -14.22 -9.06 9.52
CA LEU A 139 -13.95 -7.93 8.64
C LEU A 139 -14.25 -8.21 7.17
N LYS A 140 -14.91 -7.26 6.54
CA LYS A 140 -14.92 -7.13 5.07
C LYS A 140 -13.47 -6.92 4.63
N LEU A 141 -12.81 -8.02 4.31
CA LEU A 141 -11.44 -8.02 3.82
C LEU A 141 -11.32 -7.10 2.62
N ALA A 142 -10.45 -6.13 2.72
CA ALA A 142 -10.10 -5.22 1.66
C ALA A 142 -9.25 -5.93 0.61
N GLY A 143 -9.83 -6.86 -0.10
CA GLY A 143 -9.11 -7.52 -1.19
C GLY A 143 -10.04 -7.85 -2.35
N PRO A 144 -9.65 -7.54 -3.59
CA PRO A 144 -10.42 -7.93 -4.77
C PRO A 144 -10.65 -9.45 -4.89
N LEU A 145 -9.88 -10.25 -4.15
CA LEU A 145 -9.98 -11.71 -4.13
C LEU A 145 -11.27 -12.24 -3.47
N ILE A 146 -11.91 -11.50 -2.55
CA ILE A 146 -13.09 -11.98 -1.83
C ILE A 146 -14.40 -11.44 -2.40
N GLN A 147 -14.35 -10.29 -3.08
CA GLN A 147 -15.55 -9.66 -3.64
C GLN A 147 -16.15 -10.42 -4.84
N ASN A 148 -15.37 -11.28 -5.50
CA ASN A 148 -15.78 -12.02 -6.71
C ASN A 148 -15.75 -13.54 -6.53
N LEU A 149 -15.96 -14.05 -5.32
CA LEU A 149 -15.99 -15.50 -5.09
C LEU A 149 -17.26 -16.13 -5.67
N PRO A 150 -17.13 -17.25 -6.39
CA PRO A 150 -18.28 -17.97 -6.89
C PRO A 150 -19.17 -18.48 -5.76
N PRO A 151 -20.50 -18.48 -5.90
CA PRO A 151 -21.40 -19.07 -4.91
C PRO A 151 -21.21 -20.58 -4.84
N GLY A 152 -21.30 -21.16 -3.62
CA GLY A 152 -21.26 -22.60 -3.39
C GLY A 152 -20.09 -23.07 -2.51
N LYS A 153 -19.90 -24.41 -2.42
CA LYS A 153 -18.88 -25.05 -1.55
C LYS A 153 -17.46 -24.58 -1.81
N SER A 154 -17.10 -24.28 -3.07
CA SER A 154 -15.81 -23.68 -3.41
C SER A 154 -15.63 -22.29 -2.79
N GLY A 155 -16.68 -21.48 -2.74
CA GLY A 155 -16.63 -20.15 -2.12
C GLY A 155 -16.48 -20.21 -0.59
N GLN A 156 -17.07 -21.22 0.07
CA GLN A 156 -16.89 -21.43 1.51
C GLN A 156 -15.45 -21.80 1.85
N HIS A 157 -14.87 -22.74 1.11
CA HIS A 157 -13.49 -23.16 1.33
C HIS A 157 -12.49 -22.01 1.11
N VAL A 158 -12.71 -21.17 0.10
CA VAL A 158 -11.87 -19.98 -0.12
C VAL A 158 -12.05 -18.94 0.99
N LYS A 159 -13.27 -18.80 1.55
CA LYS A 159 -13.50 -17.94 2.73
C LYS A 159 -12.77 -18.43 3.97
N GLU A 160 -12.77 -19.74 4.22
CA GLU A 160 -12.06 -20.36 5.33
C GLU A 160 -10.54 -20.18 5.20
N LEU A 161 -9.99 -20.41 4.02
CA LEU A 161 -8.57 -20.18 3.73
C LEU A 161 -8.19 -18.70 3.89
N ALA A 162 -9.05 -17.79 3.43
CA ALA A 162 -8.83 -16.35 3.59
C ALA A 162 -8.85 -15.95 5.07
N LEU A 163 -9.79 -16.49 5.85
CA LEU A 163 -9.86 -16.22 7.29
C LEU A 163 -8.63 -16.75 8.04
N GLU A 164 -8.16 -17.97 7.69
CA GLU A 164 -6.95 -18.52 8.29
C GLU A 164 -5.70 -17.71 7.94
N SER A 165 -5.56 -17.32 6.67
CA SER A 165 -4.48 -16.46 6.21
C SER A 165 -4.48 -15.10 6.94
N MET A 166 -5.66 -14.57 7.26
CA MET A 166 -5.79 -13.34 8.03
C MET A 166 -5.39 -13.50 9.49
N LYS A 167 -5.78 -14.60 10.13
CA LYS A 167 -5.35 -14.90 11.50
C LYS A 167 -3.84 -15.05 11.57
N GLU A 168 -3.25 -15.68 10.55
CA GLU A 168 -1.80 -15.82 10.46
C GLU A 168 -1.11 -14.45 10.23
N PHE A 169 -1.69 -13.61 9.37
CA PHE A 169 -1.22 -12.24 9.17
C PHE A 169 -1.28 -11.42 10.48
N ALA A 170 -2.38 -11.51 11.25
CA ALA A 170 -2.48 -10.82 12.53
C ALA A 170 -1.44 -11.31 13.55
N ARG A 171 -1.22 -12.64 13.60
CA ARG A 171 -0.15 -13.22 14.44
C ARG A 171 1.24 -12.71 14.01
N HIS A 172 1.45 -12.55 12.71
CA HIS A 172 2.69 -11.99 12.18
C HIS A 172 2.83 -10.50 12.54
N LEU A 173 1.79 -9.70 12.36
CA LEU A 173 1.74 -8.30 12.77
C LEU A 173 2.10 -8.12 14.24
N GLY A 174 1.54 -8.94 15.14
CA GLY A 174 1.82 -8.88 16.57
C GLY A 174 3.27 -9.17 16.96
N ARG A 175 4.08 -9.73 16.06
CA ARG A 175 5.52 -9.99 16.26
C ARG A 175 6.41 -8.83 15.79
N ILE A 176 5.86 -7.88 15.04
CA ILE A 176 6.61 -6.75 14.50
C ILE A 176 6.87 -5.76 15.64
N LYS A 177 8.14 -5.55 15.96
CA LYS A 177 8.56 -4.59 17.00
C LYS A 177 8.81 -3.19 16.46
N ASP A 178 9.13 -3.07 15.18
CA ASP A 178 9.33 -1.78 14.51
C ASP A 178 7.98 -1.09 14.28
N PRO A 179 7.73 0.08 14.91
CA PRO A 179 6.44 0.75 14.81
C PRO A 179 6.10 1.23 13.40
N GLY A 180 7.12 1.62 12.64
CA GLY A 180 6.94 2.08 11.26
C GLY A 180 6.53 0.94 10.34
N LEU A 181 7.20 -0.21 10.44
CA LEU A 181 6.86 -1.42 9.71
C LEU A 181 5.48 -1.95 10.10
N PHE A 182 5.17 -1.95 11.41
CA PHE A 182 3.87 -2.36 11.91
C PHE A 182 2.74 -1.52 11.28
N ALA A 183 2.87 -0.18 11.31
CA ALA A 183 1.89 0.73 10.72
C ALA A 183 1.73 0.52 9.21
N ASP A 184 2.83 0.32 8.49
CA ASP A 184 2.84 0.11 7.04
C ASP A 184 2.15 -1.19 6.63
N MET A 185 2.46 -2.27 7.32
CA MET A 185 1.86 -3.58 7.06
C MET A 185 0.37 -3.60 7.41
N ALA A 186 0.00 -2.99 8.54
CA ALA A 186 -1.39 -2.87 8.94
C ALA A 186 -2.19 -2.00 7.95
N ALA A 187 -1.65 -0.85 7.50
CA ALA A 187 -2.29 0.01 6.52
C ALA A 187 -2.49 -0.71 5.16
N CYS A 188 -1.46 -1.42 4.71
CA CYS A 188 -1.49 -2.16 3.45
C CYS A 188 -2.60 -3.22 3.43
N ALA A 189 -2.77 -3.95 4.53
CA ALA A 189 -3.70 -5.07 4.62
C ALA A 189 -5.13 -4.67 5.01
N LEU A 190 -5.29 -3.64 5.87
CA LEU A 190 -6.56 -3.37 6.54
C LEU A 190 -7.30 -2.15 6.01
N LEU A 191 -6.63 -1.25 5.26
CA LEU A 191 -7.31 -0.09 4.67
C LEU A 191 -7.82 -0.42 3.26
N PRO A 192 -9.14 -0.51 3.05
CA PRO A 192 -9.71 -0.82 1.73
C PRO A 192 -9.55 0.34 0.75
N GLN A 193 -9.65 1.56 1.21
CA GLN A 193 -9.63 2.76 0.38
C GLN A 193 -8.19 3.17 0.05
N SER A 194 -7.88 3.33 -1.24
CA SER A 194 -6.56 3.74 -1.71
C SER A 194 -6.16 5.13 -1.21
N GLN A 195 -7.14 6.05 -1.04
CA GLN A 195 -6.92 7.37 -0.48
C GLN A 195 -6.39 7.28 0.97
N HIS A 196 -7.00 6.45 1.80
CA HIS A 196 -6.56 6.24 3.17
C HIS A 196 -5.15 5.63 3.21
N ARG A 197 -4.85 4.66 2.34
CA ARG A 197 -3.49 4.13 2.21
C ARG A 197 -2.49 5.21 1.79
N GLN A 198 -2.88 6.10 0.86
CA GLN A 198 -2.02 7.21 0.45
C GLN A 198 -1.76 8.18 1.60
N THR A 199 -2.78 8.53 2.39
CA THR A 199 -2.63 9.37 3.60
C THR A 199 -1.61 8.77 4.57
N ILE A 200 -1.64 7.45 4.78
CA ILE A 200 -0.66 6.76 5.63
C ILE A 200 0.74 6.74 4.98
N LEU A 201 0.82 6.56 3.67
CA LEU A 201 2.10 6.61 2.96
C LEU A 201 2.75 8.00 3.04
N GLU A 202 1.95 9.06 3.01
CA GLU A 202 2.40 10.46 3.12
C GLU A 202 2.81 10.86 4.54
N SER A 203 2.36 10.15 5.57
CA SER A 203 2.75 10.39 6.97
C SER A 203 4.15 9.85 7.22
N VAL A 204 5.16 10.72 7.16
CA VAL A 204 6.57 10.36 7.34
C VAL A 204 6.87 10.03 8.81
N GLU A 205 6.37 10.87 9.73
CA GLU A 205 6.49 10.67 11.18
C GLU A 205 5.73 9.42 11.62
N VAL A 206 6.41 8.52 12.32
CA VAL A 206 5.83 7.22 12.69
C VAL A 206 4.69 7.37 13.69
N GLU A 207 4.79 8.29 14.65
CA GLU A 207 3.72 8.55 15.61
C GLU A 207 2.46 9.08 14.92
N ASP A 208 2.61 10.06 14.01
CA ASP A 208 1.49 10.61 13.22
C ASP A 208 0.83 9.50 12.37
N ARG A 209 1.64 8.62 11.79
CA ARG A 209 1.17 7.48 11.02
C ARG A 209 0.33 6.52 11.84
N LEU A 210 0.80 6.16 13.05
CA LEU A 210 0.07 5.29 13.97
C LEU A 210 -1.25 5.92 14.42
N ARG A 211 -1.26 7.22 14.76
CA ARG A 211 -2.48 7.96 15.15
C ARG A 211 -3.51 7.95 14.04
N LYS A 212 -3.11 8.38 12.83
CA LYS A 212 -4.00 8.39 11.66
C LYS A 212 -4.54 7.01 11.31
N LEU A 213 -3.68 5.99 11.40
CA LEU A 213 -4.10 4.62 11.12
C LEU A 213 -5.13 4.14 12.15
N THR A 214 -4.92 4.42 13.43
CA THR A 214 -5.87 4.09 14.49
C THR A 214 -7.20 4.78 14.26
N GLU A 215 -7.21 6.07 13.93
CA GLU A 215 -8.42 6.83 13.63
C GLU A 215 -9.18 6.26 12.42
N LEU A 216 -8.48 5.96 11.32
CA LEU A 216 -9.09 5.40 10.12
C LEU A 216 -9.69 4.01 10.39
N LEU A 217 -8.97 3.19 11.12
CA LEU A 217 -9.47 1.87 11.49
C LEU A 217 -10.62 1.95 12.50
N ALA A 218 -10.62 2.85 13.45
CA ALA A 218 -11.71 3.03 14.41
C ALA A 218 -13.00 3.49 13.73
N LYS A 219 -12.94 4.44 12.80
CA LYS A 219 -14.10 4.92 12.04
C LYS A 219 -14.81 3.81 11.26
N ASP A 220 -14.03 2.92 10.65
CA ASP A 220 -14.61 1.78 9.95
C ASP A 220 -15.14 0.70 10.93
N ALA A 221 -14.63 0.60 12.16
CA ALA A 221 -15.08 -0.38 13.16
C ALA A 221 -16.39 0.05 13.85
N TYR A 222 -16.56 1.35 14.00
CA TYR A 222 -17.74 1.96 14.59
C TYR A 222 -18.32 2.97 13.58
N PRO A 223 -19.09 2.50 12.55
CA PRO A 223 -19.83 3.43 11.72
C PRO A 223 -20.72 4.22 12.68
N SER A 224 -20.56 5.54 12.70
CA SER A 224 -21.37 6.44 13.50
C SER A 224 -22.85 6.07 13.29
N VAL A 225 -23.54 5.76 14.38
CA VAL A 225 -25.01 5.76 14.40
C VAL A 225 -25.37 7.17 13.93
N THR A 226 -25.92 7.28 12.73
CA THR A 226 -26.44 8.54 12.22
C THR A 226 -27.57 8.95 13.15
N ASP A 227 -27.64 10.24 13.51
CA ASP A 227 -28.64 10.86 14.41
C ASP A 227 -30.12 10.68 13.96
N GLU A 228 -30.40 9.80 13.01
CA GLU A 228 -31.76 9.51 12.54
C GLU A 228 -32.51 8.42 13.35
N ASP A 229 -31.84 7.73 14.28
CA ASP A 229 -32.47 6.71 15.12
C ASP A 229 -32.72 7.16 16.57
N CYS A 230 -32.85 8.45 16.81
CA CYS A 230 -33.32 8.97 18.10
C CYS A 230 -34.84 9.23 18.03
N PRO A 231 -35.69 8.32 18.51
CA PRO A 231 -37.12 8.59 18.63
C PRO A 231 -37.37 9.38 19.93
N PHE A 232 -37.25 10.70 19.84
CA PHE A 232 -37.89 11.64 20.78
C PHE A 232 -38.25 12.93 20.04
#